data_27c48bad2c3a0c1a255bcc4ec02ebb99
#
_entry.id   27c48bad2c3a0c1a255bcc4ec02ebb99
#
_cell.length_a   1.000
_cell.length_b   1.000
_cell.length_c   1.000
_cell.angle_alpha   90.00
_cell.angle_beta   90.00
_cell.angle_gamma   90.00
#
_symmetry.space_group_name_H-M   'P 1'
#
loop_
_entity.id
_entity.type
_entity.pdbx_description
1 polymer ?
#
loop_
_entity_poly.entity_id
_entity_poly.type
_entity_poly.pdbx_seq_one_letter_code
_entity_poly.pdbx_strand_id
1 'polypeptide(L)'
;MVIDMQNDYLYEKRKPKFSYDTASLTKNVNALIHQYHDNGSDVIYIRHIIQNLPTNRLLFGFSIAGTEGAELYSGLDIVSDLCFDKLVGDALSNKQLRELIQQKGYETLRICGLDECGCVTATALGAAKRGIRAEIISSGTATVFPQKKVDKAHRKLEKAGVRFI
;
A
#
# COMPACT_ATOMS: atom_id res chain seq x y z
N MET A 1 -2.22 -6.26 4.70
CA MET A 1 -1.12 -5.71 3.90
C MET A 1 -1.25 -4.21 3.88
N VAL A 2 -0.22 -3.50 4.32
CA VAL A 2 -0.15 -2.04 4.46
C VAL A 2 0.70 -1.50 3.32
N ILE A 3 0.09 -0.71 2.40
CA ILE A 3 0.71 -0.29 1.15
C ILE A 3 1.18 1.16 1.24
N ASP A 4 2.47 1.38 0.96
CA ASP A 4 3.10 2.69 0.71
C ASP A 4 2.84 3.76 1.79
N MET A 5 2.69 3.34 3.04
CA MET A 5 2.63 4.25 4.18
C MET A 5 4.05 4.75 4.52
N GLN A 6 4.61 5.59 3.66
CA GLN A 6 6.00 6.07 3.70
C GLN A 6 6.08 7.57 4.01
N ASN A 7 7.25 7.99 4.50
CA ASN A 7 7.50 9.36 4.92
C ASN A 7 7.22 10.40 3.80
N ASP A 8 7.68 10.15 2.57
CA ASP A 8 7.49 11.07 1.44
C ASP A 8 6.02 11.34 1.09
N TYR A 9 5.10 10.46 1.51
CA TYR A 9 3.67 10.64 1.30
C TYR A 9 2.96 11.27 2.50
N LEU A 10 3.52 11.15 3.70
CA LEU A 10 2.82 11.44 4.96
C LEU A 10 3.48 12.51 5.83
N TYR A 11 4.75 12.86 5.63
CA TYR A 11 5.42 13.95 6.33
C TYR A 11 4.74 15.31 6.06
N GLU A 12 4.87 16.25 6.99
CA GLU A 12 4.41 17.61 6.80
C GLU A 12 5.06 18.30 5.59
N LYS A 13 6.34 18.01 5.34
CA LYS A 13 7.14 18.56 4.21
C LYS A 13 6.95 17.77 2.91
N ARG A 14 5.94 16.87 2.82
CA ARG A 14 5.65 16.12 1.60
C ARG A 14 5.29 17.03 0.43
N LYS A 15 5.42 16.50 -0.77
CA LYS A 15 5.01 17.24 -1.97
C LYS A 15 3.50 17.56 -1.91
N PRO A 16 3.08 18.77 -2.35
CA PRO A 16 1.67 19.21 -2.29
C PRO A 16 0.67 18.24 -2.96
N LYS A 17 1.13 17.49 -3.95
CA LYS A 17 0.28 16.47 -4.61
C LYS A 17 -0.13 15.30 -3.71
N PHE A 18 0.53 15.12 -2.56
CA PHE A 18 0.22 14.09 -1.57
C PHE A 18 -0.58 14.68 -0.40
N SER A 19 -1.69 15.31 -0.70
CA SER A 19 -2.55 16.06 0.24
C SER A 19 -3.48 15.14 1.07
N TYR A 20 -2.96 14.02 1.55
CA TYR A 20 -3.73 13.10 2.40
C TYR A 20 -3.98 13.70 3.79
N ASP A 21 -5.10 13.34 4.42
CA ASP A 21 -5.28 13.51 5.87
C ASP A 21 -4.42 12.46 6.61
N THR A 22 -3.16 12.82 6.85
CA THR A 22 -2.18 11.92 7.47
C THR A 22 -2.61 11.45 8.85
N ALA A 23 -3.15 12.35 9.66
CA ALA A 23 -3.51 12.03 11.06
C ALA A 23 -4.63 10.98 11.10
N SER A 24 -5.71 11.23 10.35
CA SER A 24 -6.85 10.32 10.28
C SER A 24 -6.46 8.97 9.67
N LEU A 25 -5.74 8.99 8.54
CA LEU A 25 -5.30 7.76 7.88
C LEU A 25 -4.38 6.93 8.77
N THR A 26 -3.36 7.54 9.37
CA THR A 26 -2.41 6.81 10.24
C THR A 26 -3.11 6.21 11.44
N LYS A 27 -4.01 6.96 12.09
CA LYS A 27 -4.83 6.45 13.21
C LYS A 27 -5.62 5.20 12.80
N ASN A 28 -6.30 5.25 11.65
CA ASN A 28 -7.12 4.14 11.17
C ASN A 28 -6.25 2.92 10.79
N VAL A 29 -5.14 3.15 10.09
CA VAL A 29 -4.23 2.07 9.69
C VAL A 29 -3.58 1.40 10.90
N ASN A 30 -3.15 2.17 11.92
CA ASN A 30 -2.60 1.59 13.14
C ASN A 30 -3.65 0.75 13.90
N ALA A 31 -4.90 1.23 13.98
CA ALA A 31 -5.98 0.43 14.57
C ALA A 31 -6.20 -0.90 13.83
N LEU A 32 -6.15 -0.89 12.49
CA LEU A 32 -6.23 -2.12 11.68
C LEU A 32 -5.02 -3.03 11.88
N ILE A 33 -3.81 -2.48 11.96
CA ILE A 33 -2.59 -3.25 12.23
C ILE A 33 -2.75 -4.05 13.52
N HIS A 34 -3.12 -3.40 14.62
CA HIS A 34 -3.34 -4.08 15.90
C HIS A 34 -4.50 -5.06 15.84
N GLN A 35 -5.64 -4.66 15.27
CA GLN A 35 -6.81 -5.55 15.13
C GLN A 35 -6.46 -6.87 14.43
N TYR A 36 -5.73 -6.80 13.32
CA TYR A 36 -5.40 -8.01 12.57
C TYR A 36 -4.25 -8.79 13.19
N HIS A 37 -3.24 -8.12 13.75
CA HIS A 37 -2.14 -8.76 14.46
C HIS A 37 -2.62 -9.54 15.68
N ASP A 38 -3.45 -8.93 16.53
CA ASP A 38 -3.97 -9.54 17.75
C ASP A 38 -4.91 -10.72 17.46
N ASN A 39 -5.52 -10.73 16.27
CA ASN A 39 -6.31 -11.85 15.77
C ASN A 39 -5.47 -12.92 15.03
N GLY A 40 -4.16 -12.88 15.14
CA GLY A 40 -3.23 -13.89 14.59
C GLY A 40 -2.99 -13.79 13.09
N SER A 41 -3.33 -12.68 12.45
CA SER A 41 -3.00 -12.45 11.04
C SER A 41 -1.59 -11.90 10.89
N ASP A 42 -0.88 -12.33 9.86
CA ASP A 42 0.40 -11.69 9.49
C ASP A 42 0.16 -10.28 8.93
N VAL A 43 0.86 -9.29 9.46
CA VAL A 43 0.85 -7.91 8.95
C VAL A 43 2.07 -7.73 8.04
N ILE A 44 1.83 -7.35 6.79
CA ILE A 44 2.86 -7.19 5.78
C ILE A 44 2.92 -5.73 5.34
N TYR A 45 4.11 -5.12 5.40
CA TYR A 45 4.36 -3.75 4.98
C TYR A 45 4.97 -3.74 3.58
N ILE A 46 4.50 -2.82 2.74
CA ILE A 46 4.99 -2.64 1.38
C ILE A 46 5.50 -1.21 1.22
N ARG A 47 6.72 -1.08 0.67
CA ARG A 47 7.29 0.21 0.28
C ARG A 47 7.41 0.30 -1.24
N HIS A 48 7.02 1.43 -1.79
CA HIS A 48 7.34 1.77 -3.18
C HIS A 48 8.74 2.37 -3.22
N ILE A 49 9.64 1.77 -4.00
CA ILE A 49 11.03 2.20 -4.09
C ILE A 49 11.37 2.58 -5.52
N ILE A 50 11.90 3.77 -5.71
CA ILE A 50 12.44 4.27 -6.97
C ILE A 50 13.96 4.25 -6.89
N GLN A 51 14.62 3.69 -7.89
CA GLN A 51 16.08 3.61 -7.92
C GLN A 51 16.72 4.99 -7.75
N ASN A 52 17.78 5.05 -6.94
CA ASN A 52 18.50 6.28 -6.62
C ASN A 52 19.43 6.72 -7.76
N LEU A 53 18.82 7.18 -8.86
CA LEU A 53 19.51 7.75 -10.02
C LEU A 53 19.26 9.26 -10.07
N PRO A 54 20.23 10.07 -10.57
CA PRO A 54 20.05 11.52 -10.70
C PRO A 54 18.78 11.91 -11.47
N THR A 55 18.48 11.19 -12.55
CA THR A 55 17.26 11.39 -13.35
C THR A 55 15.99 11.12 -12.54
N ASN A 56 15.96 10.06 -11.72
CA ASN A 56 14.82 9.71 -10.88
C ASN A 56 14.63 10.74 -9.74
N ARG A 57 15.71 11.23 -9.16
CA ARG A 57 15.66 12.31 -8.17
C ARG A 57 15.02 13.58 -8.75
N LEU A 58 15.39 13.92 -9.99
CA LEU A 58 14.86 15.09 -10.68
C LEU A 58 13.38 14.91 -11.08
N LEU A 59 13.04 13.77 -11.68
CA LEU A 59 11.70 13.51 -12.22
C LEU A 59 10.67 13.21 -11.14
N PHE A 60 11.00 12.37 -10.19
CA PHE A 60 10.09 11.91 -9.14
C PHE A 60 10.33 12.65 -7.81
N GLY A 61 11.55 12.56 -7.28
CA GLY A 61 11.97 13.19 -6.03
C GLY A 61 11.13 12.75 -4.83
N PHE A 62 10.69 11.51 -4.81
CA PHE A 62 10.03 10.83 -3.70
C PHE A 62 10.26 9.33 -3.82
N SER A 63 10.18 8.59 -2.70
CA SER A 63 10.42 7.14 -2.62
C SER A 63 11.78 6.71 -3.18
N ILE A 64 12.76 7.59 -3.13
CA ILE A 64 14.10 7.31 -3.65
C ILE A 64 14.83 6.36 -2.71
N ALA A 65 15.34 5.26 -3.24
CA ALA A 65 16.09 4.25 -2.47
C ALA A 65 17.19 4.87 -1.61
N GLY A 66 17.25 4.49 -0.33
CA GLY A 66 18.24 4.95 0.64
C GLY A 66 18.02 6.37 1.17
N THR A 67 16.83 6.96 0.96
CA THR A 67 16.44 8.23 1.60
C THR A 67 15.46 7.98 2.73
N GLU A 68 15.46 8.86 3.74
CA GLU A 68 14.49 8.85 4.84
C GLU A 68 13.04 8.90 4.32
N GLY A 69 12.80 9.62 3.22
CA GLY A 69 11.49 9.72 2.59
C GLY A 69 10.93 8.40 2.09
N ALA A 70 11.80 7.46 1.69
CA ALA A 70 11.42 6.12 1.22
C ALA A 70 11.12 5.14 2.36
N GLU A 71 11.48 5.46 3.61
CA GLU A 71 11.19 4.59 4.75
C GLU A 71 9.72 4.64 5.15
N LEU A 72 9.27 3.63 5.90
CA LEU A 72 7.93 3.61 6.48
C LEU A 72 7.73 4.85 7.36
N TYR A 73 6.52 5.38 7.33
CA TYR A 73 6.18 6.59 8.08
C TYR A 73 6.40 6.37 9.58
N SER A 74 7.09 7.34 10.21
CA SER A 74 7.48 7.25 11.63
C SER A 74 6.31 7.18 12.61
N GLY A 75 5.11 7.56 12.21
CA GLY A 75 3.88 7.41 12.99
C GLY A 75 3.14 6.08 12.77
N LEU A 76 3.67 5.20 11.92
CA LEU A 76 3.08 3.89 11.66
C LEU A 76 3.57 2.87 12.69
N ASP A 77 2.65 2.10 13.25
CA ASP A 77 3.00 1.02 14.19
C ASP A 77 3.53 -0.19 13.41
N ILE A 78 4.70 -0.68 13.82
CA ILE A 78 5.37 -1.82 13.19
C ILE A 78 5.32 -3.01 14.15
N VAL A 79 4.55 -4.04 13.78
CA VAL A 79 4.31 -5.24 14.60
C VAL A 79 4.95 -6.51 14.02
N SER A 80 5.58 -6.41 12.84
CA SER A 80 6.26 -7.53 12.19
C SER A 80 7.42 -7.05 11.32
N ASP A 81 8.38 -7.94 11.04
CA ASP A 81 9.51 -7.70 10.13
C ASP A 81 9.18 -8.01 8.66
N LEU A 82 7.92 -8.33 8.33
CA LEU A 82 7.49 -8.65 6.98
C LEU A 82 7.35 -7.35 6.16
N CYS A 83 8.47 -6.86 5.65
CA CYS A 83 8.54 -5.65 4.83
C CYS A 83 9.14 -5.97 3.47
N PHE A 84 8.44 -5.56 2.38
CA PHE A 84 8.84 -5.83 1.00
C PHE A 84 8.82 -4.57 0.16
N ASP A 85 9.82 -4.43 -0.70
CA ASP A 85 9.94 -3.32 -1.64
C ASP A 85 9.32 -3.69 -2.99
N LYS A 86 8.66 -2.73 -3.63
CA LYS A 86 8.16 -2.85 -4.99
C LYS A 86 8.65 -1.69 -5.86
N LEU A 87 8.88 -1.95 -7.13
CA LEU A 87 9.32 -0.96 -8.12
C LEU A 87 8.17 -0.46 -9.00
N VAL A 88 7.01 -1.11 -8.93
CA VAL A 88 5.80 -0.78 -9.70
C VAL A 88 4.58 -0.80 -8.80
N GLY A 89 3.41 -0.39 -9.31
CA GLY A 89 2.20 -0.27 -8.49
C GLY A 89 1.74 -1.56 -7.81
N ASP A 90 1.83 -2.72 -8.48
CA ASP A 90 1.44 -4.02 -7.92
C ASP A 90 2.51 -4.56 -6.96
N ALA A 91 2.18 -4.71 -5.68
CA ALA A 91 3.08 -5.29 -4.68
C ALA A 91 3.46 -6.75 -5.02
N LEU A 92 2.55 -7.49 -5.66
CA LEU A 92 2.79 -8.86 -6.09
C LEU A 92 3.74 -8.96 -7.31
N SER A 93 4.30 -7.86 -7.78
CA SER A 93 5.47 -7.86 -8.67
C SER A 93 6.74 -8.32 -7.94
N ASN A 94 6.83 -8.14 -6.61
CA ASN A 94 7.92 -8.63 -5.79
C ASN A 94 7.86 -10.17 -5.69
N LYS A 95 8.95 -10.83 -6.08
CA LYS A 95 9.04 -12.30 -6.10
C LYS A 95 8.99 -12.90 -4.70
N GLN A 96 9.74 -12.33 -3.75
CA GLN A 96 9.82 -12.83 -2.38
C GLN A 96 8.46 -12.74 -1.66
N LEU A 97 7.71 -11.67 -1.91
CA LEU A 97 6.33 -11.55 -1.39
C LEU A 97 5.43 -12.64 -1.94
N ARG A 98 5.50 -12.96 -3.24
CA ARG A 98 4.70 -14.06 -3.82
C ARG A 98 5.07 -15.41 -3.23
N GLU A 99 6.37 -15.66 -3.03
CA GLU A 99 6.87 -16.89 -2.41
C GLU A 99 6.37 -17.03 -0.97
N LEU A 100 6.40 -15.96 -0.19
CA LEU A 100 5.81 -15.93 1.16
C LEU A 100 4.31 -16.26 1.13
N ILE A 101 3.54 -15.59 0.25
CA ILE A 101 2.10 -15.82 0.13
C ILE A 101 1.80 -17.28 -0.19
N GLN A 102 2.54 -17.86 -1.12
CA GLN A 102 2.38 -19.27 -1.51
C GLN A 102 2.79 -20.23 -0.37
N GLN A 103 3.93 -19.97 0.26
CA GLN A 103 4.46 -20.80 1.34
C GLN A 103 3.53 -20.82 2.56
N LYS A 104 2.96 -19.66 2.90
CA LYS A 104 2.03 -19.50 4.02
C LYS A 104 0.60 -19.92 3.67
N GLY A 105 0.30 -20.12 2.39
CA GLY A 105 -1.06 -20.50 1.96
C GLY A 105 -2.10 -19.40 2.20
N TYR A 106 -1.74 -18.13 2.07
CA TYR A 106 -2.71 -17.05 2.27
C TYR A 106 -3.78 -17.07 1.17
N GLU A 107 -5.02 -17.28 1.58
CA GLU A 107 -6.18 -17.31 0.68
C GLU A 107 -6.79 -15.93 0.46
N THR A 108 -6.60 -15.02 1.39
CA THR A 108 -7.20 -13.66 1.36
C THR A 108 -6.16 -12.62 1.73
N LEU A 109 -6.02 -11.60 0.91
CA LEU A 109 -5.24 -10.40 1.18
C LEU A 109 -6.17 -9.24 1.51
N ARG A 110 -6.12 -8.75 2.75
CA ARG A 110 -6.76 -7.50 3.16
C ARG A 110 -5.77 -6.37 2.99
N ILE A 111 -6.17 -5.33 2.27
CA ILE A 111 -5.28 -4.29 1.77
C ILE A 111 -5.73 -2.93 2.28
N CYS A 112 -4.80 -2.17 2.86
CA CYS A 112 -4.98 -0.78 3.27
C CYS A 112 -3.75 0.06 2.87
N GLY A 113 -3.80 1.37 3.06
CA GLY A 113 -2.70 2.31 2.77
C GLY A 113 -2.95 3.17 1.53
N LEU A 114 -1.91 3.49 0.80
CA LEU A 114 -1.88 4.50 -0.26
C LEU A 114 -1.48 3.94 -1.63
N ASP A 115 -1.82 4.60 -2.67
CA ASP A 115 -3.04 5.37 -2.93
C ASP A 115 -4.13 4.40 -3.37
N GLU A 116 -5.38 4.59 -2.93
CA GLU A 116 -6.49 3.70 -3.26
C GLU A 116 -6.65 3.49 -4.77
N CYS A 117 -6.61 4.59 -5.55
CA CYS A 117 -6.69 4.53 -7.03
C CYS A 117 -5.37 4.21 -7.71
N GLY A 118 -4.31 4.01 -6.95
CA GLY A 118 -2.95 3.71 -7.41
C GLY A 118 -2.51 2.31 -7.00
N CYS A 119 -1.57 2.25 -6.06
CA CYS A 119 -0.91 1.01 -5.65
C CYS A 119 -1.83 0.03 -4.94
N VAL A 120 -2.81 0.49 -4.16
CA VAL A 120 -3.84 -0.36 -3.53
C VAL A 120 -4.65 -1.08 -4.61
N THR A 121 -5.23 -0.32 -5.57
CA THR A 121 -5.95 -0.89 -6.73
C THR A 121 -5.08 -1.84 -7.54
N ALA A 122 -3.83 -1.46 -7.84
CA ALA A 122 -2.94 -2.30 -8.64
C ALA A 122 -2.62 -3.63 -7.94
N THR A 123 -2.38 -3.60 -6.63
CA THR A 123 -2.09 -4.80 -5.82
C THR A 123 -3.34 -5.70 -5.70
N ALA A 124 -4.51 -5.13 -5.45
CA ALA A 124 -5.75 -5.90 -5.37
C ALA A 124 -6.09 -6.60 -6.68
N LEU A 125 -5.93 -5.91 -7.82
CA LEU A 125 -6.09 -6.51 -9.15
C LEU A 125 -5.01 -7.58 -9.44
N GLY A 126 -3.79 -7.34 -8.97
CA GLY A 126 -2.68 -8.31 -9.06
C GLY A 126 -2.96 -9.60 -8.29
N ALA A 127 -3.57 -9.49 -7.11
CA ALA A 127 -4.04 -10.63 -6.30
C ALA A 127 -5.16 -11.39 -7.02
N ALA A 128 -6.21 -10.69 -7.46
CA ALA A 128 -7.34 -11.29 -8.17
C ALA A 128 -6.90 -12.06 -9.43
N LYS A 129 -5.97 -11.51 -10.22
CA LYS A 129 -5.39 -12.20 -11.39
C LYS A 129 -4.67 -13.50 -11.05
N ARG A 130 -4.22 -13.65 -9.81
CA ARG A 130 -3.51 -14.85 -9.32
C ARG A 130 -4.42 -15.80 -8.54
N GLY A 131 -5.73 -15.55 -8.57
CA GLY A 131 -6.72 -16.36 -7.86
C GLY A 131 -6.71 -16.16 -6.34
N ILE A 132 -6.05 -15.11 -5.84
CA ILE A 132 -6.03 -14.77 -4.42
C ILE A 132 -7.17 -13.80 -4.15
N ARG A 133 -8.02 -14.09 -3.15
CA ARG A 133 -9.08 -13.18 -2.74
C ARG A 133 -8.49 -11.87 -2.23
N ALA A 134 -8.98 -10.75 -2.74
CA ALA A 134 -8.55 -9.42 -2.32
C ALA A 134 -9.73 -8.64 -1.73
N GLU A 135 -9.46 -8.00 -0.59
CA GLU A 135 -10.40 -7.14 0.12
C GLU A 135 -9.70 -5.81 0.43
N ILE A 136 -10.29 -4.69 0.03
CA ILE A 136 -9.79 -3.36 0.35
C ILE A 136 -10.53 -2.85 1.58
N ILE A 137 -9.79 -2.46 2.61
CA ILE A 137 -10.36 -1.91 3.85
C ILE A 137 -10.55 -0.41 3.66
N SER A 138 -11.80 0.00 3.40
CA SER A 138 -12.13 1.38 3.05
C SER A 138 -11.72 2.40 4.12
N SER A 139 -11.85 2.08 5.40
CA SER A 139 -11.45 2.95 6.50
C SER A 139 -9.94 3.18 6.62
N GLY A 140 -9.14 2.29 6.02
CA GLY A 140 -7.67 2.32 6.04
C GLY A 140 -7.05 2.75 4.72
N THR A 141 -7.80 3.28 3.77
CA THR A 141 -7.27 3.79 2.50
C THR A 141 -7.55 5.27 2.33
N ALA A 142 -6.74 5.93 1.49
CA ALA A 142 -6.97 7.30 1.07
C ALA A 142 -6.54 7.50 -0.38
N THR A 143 -7.11 8.51 -1.03
CA THR A 143 -6.73 8.90 -2.39
C THR A 143 -6.73 10.42 -2.54
N VAL A 144 -5.83 10.91 -3.38
CA VAL A 144 -5.80 12.33 -3.81
C VAL A 144 -6.39 12.51 -5.22
N PHE A 145 -6.90 11.45 -5.80
CA PHE A 145 -7.46 11.50 -7.15
C PHE A 145 -8.93 11.93 -7.16
N PRO A 146 -9.39 12.59 -8.25
CA PRO A 146 -10.77 13.04 -8.37
C PRO A 146 -11.76 11.88 -8.46
N GLN A 147 -13.00 12.10 -8.03
CA GLN A 147 -14.07 11.10 -7.93
C GLN A 147 -14.23 10.26 -9.20
N LYS A 148 -14.15 10.88 -10.39
CA LYS A 148 -14.23 10.16 -11.68
C LYS A 148 -13.18 9.04 -11.79
N LYS A 149 -11.97 9.23 -11.22
CA LYS A 149 -10.92 8.20 -11.22
C LYS A 149 -11.21 7.14 -10.17
N VAL A 150 -11.74 7.53 -9.02
CA VAL A 150 -12.22 6.61 -7.97
C VAL A 150 -13.27 5.67 -8.55
N ASP A 151 -14.34 6.22 -9.15
CA ASP A 151 -15.42 5.42 -9.74
C ASP A 151 -14.92 4.44 -10.80
N LYS A 152 -13.94 4.87 -11.61
CA LYS A 152 -13.32 4.00 -12.61
C LYS A 152 -12.53 2.86 -11.96
N ALA A 153 -11.78 3.14 -10.88
CA ALA A 153 -11.01 2.14 -10.15
C ALA A 153 -11.97 1.13 -9.49
N HIS A 154 -13.00 1.60 -8.80
CA HIS A 154 -14.00 0.75 -8.14
C HIS A 154 -14.67 -0.20 -9.13
N ARG A 155 -15.19 0.30 -10.27
CA ARG A 155 -15.78 -0.57 -11.32
C ARG A 155 -14.81 -1.64 -11.82
N LYS A 156 -13.50 -1.34 -11.87
CA LYS A 156 -12.48 -2.30 -12.28
C LYS A 156 -12.25 -3.39 -11.21
N LEU A 157 -12.23 -2.97 -9.97
CA LEU A 157 -12.06 -3.86 -8.81
C LEU A 157 -13.25 -4.79 -8.65
N GLU A 158 -14.47 -4.26 -8.70
CA GLU A 158 -15.72 -5.04 -8.65
C GLU A 158 -15.78 -6.11 -9.76
N LYS A 159 -15.46 -5.72 -11.01
CA LYS A 159 -15.40 -6.68 -12.13
C LYS A 159 -14.35 -7.77 -11.94
N ALA A 160 -13.32 -7.52 -11.16
CA ALA A 160 -12.27 -8.50 -10.82
C ALA A 160 -12.62 -9.32 -9.55
N GLY A 161 -13.79 -9.10 -8.94
CA GLY A 161 -14.22 -9.80 -7.73
C GLY A 161 -13.55 -9.28 -6.43
N VAL A 162 -12.90 -8.12 -6.48
CA VAL A 162 -12.36 -7.47 -5.29
C VAL A 162 -13.50 -6.85 -4.48
N ARG A 163 -13.48 -7.05 -3.18
CA ARG A 163 -14.50 -6.49 -2.27
C ARG A 163 -13.95 -5.30 -1.50
N PHE A 164 -14.82 -4.36 -1.19
CA PHE A 164 -14.58 -3.30 -0.21
C PHE A 164 -15.25 -3.70 1.12
N ILE A 165 -14.51 -3.54 2.22
CA ILE A 165 -14.95 -3.85 3.58
C ILE A 165 -14.67 -2.67 4.52
#